data_6aa912a7fc75706b5dcafe163cdffbca
#
_entry.id   6aa912a7fc75706b5dcafe163cdffbca
#
_cell.length_a   1.000
_cell.length_b   1.000
_cell.length_c   1.000
_cell.angle_alpha   90.00
_cell.angle_beta   90.00
_cell.angle_gamma   90.00
#
_symmetry.space_group_name_H-M   'P 1'
#
loop_
_entity.id
_entity.type
_entity.pdbx_description
1 polymer ?
#
loop_
_entity_poly.entity_id
_entity_poly.type
_entity_poly.pdbx_seq_one_letter_code
_entity_poly.pdbx_strand_id
1 'polypeptide(L)'
;MYEASVGLFVPYLRNLSVLLDKGVAYAEARKFNPTVLLGMRMAPNMYDLAQQIGEACRHATVAPALLAQCEPVALPPLEHDMAGLQARIATSIEFIESLPRAEIDAAAELKVFFRLKNGTELPFTGRTLLLTNSIPQFFFHVTTAYDLLRHAGVELVKKDFLGRK
;
A
#
# COMPACT_ATOMS: atom_id res chain seq x y z
N MET A 1 -18.23 -2.86 -5.81
CA MET A 1 -17.08 -1.92 -5.60
C MET A 1 -16.22 -2.34 -4.42
N TYR A 2 -16.82 -2.83 -3.32
CA TYR A 2 -16.09 -3.26 -2.12
C TYR A 2 -15.05 -4.36 -2.41
N GLU A 3 -15.42 -5.40 -3.16
CA GLU A 3 -14.46 -6.46 -3.52
C GLU A 3 -13.30 -5.97 -4.39
N ALA A 4 -13.53 -4.95 -5.24
CA ALA A 4 -12.50 -4.36 -6.09
C ALA A 4 -11.63 -3.32 -5.35
N SER A 5 -11.93 -3.00 -4.10
CA SER A 5 -11.19 -2.08 -3.25
C SER A 5 -10.71 -2.78 -1.98
N VAL A 6 -11.51 -2.83 -0.93
CA VAL A 6 -11.15 -3.45 0.35
C VAL A 6 -10.77 -4.92 0.17
N GLY A 7 -11.60 -5.69 -0.54
CA GLY A 7 -11.35 -7.11 -0.84
C GLY A 7 -10.05 -7.37 -1.59
N LEU A 8 -9.61 -6.40 -2.40
CA LEU A 8 -8.35 -6.45 -3.13
C LEU A 8 -7.17 -5.97 -2.28
N PHE A 9 -7.29 -4.79 -1.63
CA PHE A 9 -6.16 -4.14 -0.97
C PHE A 9 -5.72 -4.88 0.30
N VAL A 10 -6.65 -5.36 1.12
CA VAL A 10 -6.33 -6.02 2.40
C VAL A 10 -5.42 -7.23 2.25
N PRO A 11 -5.69 -8.22 1.36
CA PRO A 11 -4.80 -9.35 1.18
C PRO A 11 -3.37 -8.94 0.78
N TYR A 12 -3.22 -7.96 -0.12
CA TYR A 12 -1.90 -7.51 -0.56
C TYR A 12 -1.18 -6.67 0.49
N LEU A 13 -1.88 -5.90 1.31
CA LEU A 13 -1.26 -5.21 2.46
C LEU A 13 -0.77 -6.23 3.51
N ARG A 14 -1.56 -7.27 3.79
CA ARG A 14 -1.12 -8.38 4.67
C ARG A 14 0.11 -9.10 4.11
N ASN A 15 0.14 -9.35 2.80
CA ASN A 15 1.32 -9.92 2.15
C ASN A 15 2.52 -8.98 2.24
N LEU A 16 2.33 -7.68 2.05
CA LEU A 16 3.39 -6.68 2.16
C LEU A 16 4.02 -6.68 3.56
N SER A 17 3.20 -6.82 4.61
CA SER A 17 3.68 -7.01 5.98
C SER A 17 4.57 -8.26 6.10
N VAL A 18 4.13 -9.41 5.55
CA VAL A 18 4.94 -10.64 5.56
C VAL A 18 6.23 -10.50 4.75
N LEU A 19 6.22 -9.76 3.64
CA LEU A 19 7.44 -9.49 2.86
C LEU A 19 8.44 -8.66 3.65
N LEU A 20 7.98 -7.69 4.46
CA LEU A 20 8.84 -6.92 5.36
C LEU A 20 9.46 -7.81 6.46
N ASP A 21 8.68 -8.71 7.06
CA ASP A 21 9.20 -9.65 8.07
C ASP A 21 10.29 -10.55 7.48
N LYS A 22 10.11 -11.01 6.24
CA LYS A 22 11.16 -11.76 5.52
C LYS A 22 12.41 -10.90 5.27
N GLY A 23 12.24 -9.62 4.98
CA GLY A 23 13.34 -8.66 4.86
C GLY A 23 14.12 -8.50 6.17
N VAL A 24 13.41 -8.40 7.31
CA VAL A 24 14.03 -8.35 8.65
C VAL A 24 14.82 -9.62 8.92
N ALA A 25 14.21 -10.79 8.75
CA ALA A 25 14.86 -12.09 9.00
C ALA A 25 16.10 -12.28 8.11
N TYR A 26 16.05 -11.84 6.85
CA TYR A 26 17.20 -11.85 5.94
C TYR A 26 18.36 -10.98 6.44
N ALA A 27 18.05 -9.76 6.88
CA ALA A 27 19.07 -8.83 7.40
C ALA A 27 19.72 -9.36 8.68
N GLU A 28 18.92 -9.91 9.60
CA GLU A 28 19.41 -10.53 10.85
C GLU A 28 20.31 -11.72 10.58
N ALA A 29 19.92 -12.63 9.67
CA ALA A 29 20.72 -13.79 9.29
C ALA A 29 22.08 -13.38 8.68
N ARG A 30 22.14 -12.21 8.02
CA ARG A 30 23.36 -11.65 7.43
C ARG A 30 24.07 -10.63 8.32
N LYS A 31 23.55 -10.40 9.53
CA LYS A 31 24.15 -9.53 10.57
C LYS A 31 24.30 -8.06 10.14
N PHE A 32 23.32 -7.52 9.42
CA PHE A 32 23.23 -6.09 9.15
C PHE A 32 21.91 -5.50 9.63
N ASN A 33 21.86 -4.17 9.81
CA ASN A 33 20.65 -3.49 10.28
C ASN A 33 19.55 -3.54 9.21
N PRO A 34 18.36 -4.09 9.49
CA PRO A 34 17.25 -4.16 8.55
C PRO A 34 16.85 -2.81 7.94
N THR A 35 17.05 -1.69 8.66
CA THR A 35 16.72 -0.35 8.17
C THR A 35 17.49 0.06 6.90
N VAL A 36 18.62 -0.58 6.62
CA VAL A 36 19.37 -0.37 5.37
C VAL A 36 18.51 -0.71 4.14
N LEU A 37 17.64 -1.72 4.24
CA LEU A 37 16.73 -2.09 3.16
C LEU A 37 15.74 -0.97 2.81
N LEU A 38 15.33 -0.17 3.81
CA LEU A 38 14.31 0.86 3.66
C LEU A 38 14.72 2.00 2.73
N GLY A 39 16.01 2.32 2.68
CA GLY A 39 16.55 3.35 1.80
C GLY A 39 16.84 2.90 0.36
N MET A 40 16.66 1.61 0.04
CA MET A 40 16.94 1.09 -1.29
C MET A 40 15.97 1.61 -2.35
N ARG A 41 16.51 1.91 -3.55
CA ARG A 41 15.77 2.43 -4.72
C ARG A 41 16.12 1.62 -5.95
N MET A 42 15.13 1.40 -6.84
CA MET A 42 15.40 0.80 -8.16
C MET A 42 16.15 1.76 -9.10
N ALA A 43 15.86 3.08 -8.98
CA ALA A 43 16.56 4.14 -9.69
C ALA A 43 16.73 5.36 -8.78
N PRO A 44 17.73 6.22 -8.99
CA PRO A 44 18.02 7.37 -8.11
C PRO A 44 16.84 8.34 -7.92
N ASN A 45 15.98 8.47 -8.90
CA ASN A 45 14.80 9.35 -8.90
C ASN A 45 13.49 8.62 -8.53
N MET A 46 13.53 7.34 -8.20
CA MET A 46 12.36 6.60 -7.70
C MET A 46 12.27 6.68 -6.17
N TYR A 47 11.08 6.45 -5.66
CA TYR A 47 10.85 6.27 -4.23
C TYR A 47 11.63 5.07 -3.69
N ASP A 48 12.14 5.20 -2.45
CA ASP A 48 12.76 4.10 -1.73
C ASP A 48 11.71 3.11 -1.17
N LEU A 49 12.17 1.99 -0.62
CA LEU A 49 11.29 0.94 -0.10
C LEU A 49 10.27 1.48 0.92
N ALA A 50 10.70 2.33 1.87
CA ALA A 50 9.79 2.91 2.84
C ALA A 50 8.71 3.76 2.17
N GLN A 51 9.09 4.58 1.20
CA GLN A 51 8.17 5.42 0.43
C GLN A 51 7.23 4.60 -0.45
N GLN A 52 7.69 3.49 -1.04
CA GLN A 52 6.83 2.57 -1.81
C GLN A 52 5.73 1.99 -0.92
N ILE A 53 6.07 1.53 0.28
CA ILE A 53 5.09 1.01 1.25
C ILE A 53 4.13 2.12 1.68
N GLY A 54 4.66 3.32 1.93
CA GLY A 54 3.85 4.49 2.30
C GLY A 54 2.80 4.85 1.25
N GLU A 55 3.15 4.81 -0.03
CA GLU A 55 2.21 5.10 -1.12
C GLU A 55 1.22 3.95 -1.34
N ALA A 56 1.63 2.69 -1.18
CA ALA A 56 0.70 1.57 -1.21
C ALA A 56 -0.40 1.74 -0.14
N CYS A 57 -0.02 2.05 1.10
CA CYS A 57 -0.97 2.34 2.18
C CYS A 57 -1.88 3.54 1.84
N ARG A 58 -1.31 4.62 1.29
CA ARG A 58 -2.08 5.80 0.89
C ARG A 58 -3.15 5.48 -0.16
N HIS A 59 -2.78 4.78 -1.22
CA HIS A 59 -3.74 4.43 -2.27
C HIS A 59 -4.82 3.45 -1.77
N ALA A 60 -4.45 2.54 -0.86
CA ALA A 60 -5.39 1.61 -0.25
C ALA A 60 -6.38 2.28 0.70
N THR A 61 -6.01 3.38 1.38
CA THR A 61 -6.89 4.06 2.34
C THR A 61 -7.72 5.18 1.72
N VAL A 62 -7.12 6.00 0.85
CA VAL A 62 -7.80 7.19 0.29
C VAL A 62 -8.95 6.80 -0.63
N ALA A 63 -8.77 5.82 -1.52
CA ALA A 63 -9.83 5.49 -2.46
C ALA A 63 -11.07 4.90 -1.78
N PRO A 64 -10.99 3.87 -0.90
CA PRO A 64 -12.17 3.39 -0.18
C PRO A 64 -12.83 4.45 0.70
N ALA A 65 -12.06 5.35 1.33
CA ALA A 65 -12.60 6.45 2.12
C ALA A 65 -13.46 7.39 1.27
N LEU A 66 -12.97 7.80 0.09
CA LEU A 66 -13.73 8.61 -0.86
C LEU A 66 -15.02 7.91 -1.31
N LEU A 67 -14.97 6.59 -1.53
CA LEU A 67 -16.16 5.81 -1.89
C LEU A 67 -17.16 5.70 -0.74
N ALA A 68 -16.69 5.61 0.49
CA ALA A 68 -17.50 5.62 1.71
C ALA A 68 -17.90 7.04 2.16
N GLN A 69 -17.54 8.08 1.39
CA GLN A 69 -17.80 9.48 1.67
C GLN A 69 -17.33 9.92 3.07
N CYS A 70 -16.17 9.41 3.50
CA CYS A 70 -15.56 9.77 4.76
C CYS A 70 -14.10 10.25 4.58
N GLU A 71 -13.56 10.88 5.62
CA GLU A 71 -12.16 11.30 5.62
C GLU A 71 -11.23 10.09 5.71
N PRO A 72 -10.14 10.05 4.92
CA PRO A 72 -9.13 9.03 5.08
C PRO A 72 -8.48 9.07 6.47
N VAL A 73 -8.13 7.90 7.00
CA VAL A 73 -7.42 7.82 8.28
C VAL A 73 -6.08 8.58 8.23
N ALA A 74 -5.77 9.29 9.30
CA ALA A 74 -4.44 9.84 9.50
C ALA A 74 -3.45 8.69 9.77
N LEU A 75 -2.66 8.35 8.78
CA LEU A 75 -1.66 7.29 8.91
C LEU A 75 -0.48 7.77 9.77
N PRO A 76 0.17 6.89 10.56
CA PRO A 76 1.40 7.23 11.27
C PRO A 76 2.44 7.88 10.35
N PRO A 77 3.33 8.72 10.87
CA PRO A 77 4.43 9.29 10.08
C PRO A 77 5.19 8.21 9.32
N LEU A 78 5.70 8.55 8.14
CA LEU A 78 6.53 7.65 7.36
C LEU A 78 7.96 7.74 7.90
N GLU A 79 8.24 6.89 8.87
CA GLU A 79 9.59 6.76 9.44
C GLU A 79 10.36 5.66 8.73
N HIS A 80 11.70 5.80 8.70
CA HIS A 80 12.58 4.77 8.14
C HIS A 80 12.91 3.71 9.22
N ASP A 81 11.87 3.12 9.79
CA ASP A 81 11.98 1.98 10.70
C ASP A 81 10.94 0.91 10.37
N MET A 82 11.28 -0.35 10.64
CA MET A 82 10.43 -1.50 10.28
C MET A 82 9.13 -1.52 11.09
N ALA A 83 9.19 -1.18 12.38
CA ALA A 83 8.02 -1.20 13.26
C ALA A 83 7.00 -0.14 12.86
N GLY A 84 7.45 1.07 12.52
CA GLY A 84 6.60 2.15 12.04
C GLY A 84 5.89 1.79 10.73
N LEU A 85 6.58 1.11 9.81
CA LEU A 85 5.98 0.63 8.57
C LEU A 85 4.96 -0.49 8.81
N GLN A 86 5.24 -1.43 9.71
CA GLN A 86 4.27 -2.46 10.11
C GLN A 86 3.02 -1.84 10.75
N ALA A 87 3.20 -0.88 11.65
CA ALA A 87 2.10 -0.15 12.27
C ALA A 87 1.26 0.60 11.21
N ARG A 88 1.91 1.23 10.22
CA ARG A 88 1.23 1.92 9.12
C ARG A 88 0.39 0.97 8.27
N ILE A 89 0.90 -0.21 7.95
CA ILE A 89 0.16 -1.26 7.22
C ILE A 89 -1.04 -1.72 8.06
N ALA A 90 -0.83 -2.01 9.34
CA ALA A 90 -1.89 -2.47 10.23
C ALA A 90 -3.02 -1.44 10.36
N THR A 91 -2.69 -0.16 10.62
CA THR A 91 -3.67 0.94 10.66
C THR A 91 -4.44 1.08 9.34
N SER A 92 -3.76 0.89 8.19
CA SER A 92 -4.42 0.94 6.89
C SER A 92 -5.44 -0.18 6.74
N ILE A 93 -5.09 -1.41 7.11
CA ILE A 93 -5.99 -2.57 7.05
C ILE A 93 -7.19 -2.37 7.97
N GLU A 94 -6.96 -2.03 9.24
CA GLU A 94 -8.01 -1.81 10.22
C GLU A 94 -9.02 -0.75 9.74
N PHE A 95 -8.52 0.38 9.25
CA PHE A 95 -9.35 1.44 8.73
C PHE A 95 -10.24 0.98 7.57
N ILE A 96 -9.66 0.38 6.52
CA ILE A 96 -10.44 0.03 5.34
C ILE A 96 -11.40 -1.15 5.59
N GLU A 97 -11.10 -2.05 6.52
CA GLU A 97 -12.00 -3.11 6.96
C GLU A 97 -13.18 -2.56 7.79
N SER A 98 -13.03 -1.40 8.43
CA SER A 98 -14.11 -0.74 9.19
C SER A 98 -15.13 0.00 8.30
N LEU A 99 -14.82 0.22 7.02
CA LEU A 99 -15.65 1.02 6.14
C LEU A 99 -16.97 0.32 5.74
N PRO A 100 -18.08 1.05 5.61
CA PRO A 100 -19.39 0.47 5.34
C PRO A 100 -19.47 -0.06 3.90
N ARG A 101 -19.62 -1.37 3.77
CA ARG A 101 -19.67 -2.08 2.49
C ARG A 101 -20.73 -1.55 1.54
N ALA A 102 -21.93 -1.30 2.07
CA ALA A 102 -23.08 -0.88 1.26
C ALA A 102 -22.82 0.47 0.57
N GLU A 103 -22.19 1.41 1.25
CA GLU A 103 -21.85 2.73 0.71
C GLU A 103 -20.80 2.60 -0.40
N ILE A 104 -19.75 1.82 -0.16
CA ILE A 104 -18.72 1.55 -1.17
C ILE A 104 -19.31 0.87 -2.40
N ASP A 105 -20.19 -0.13 -2.23
CA ASP A 105 -20.80 -0.84 -3.35
C ASP A 105 -21.71 0.07 -4.19
N ALA A 106 -22.38 1.04 -3.57
CA ALA A 106 -23.24 2.03 -4.25
C ALA A 106 -22.46 3.14 -4.98
N ALA A 107 -21.16 3.32 -4.70
CA ALA A 107 -20.39 4.49 -5.12
C ALA A 107 -19.85 4.46 -6.56
N ALA A 108 -20.25 3.51 -7.42
CA ALA A 108 -19.66 3.35 -8.75
C ALA A 108 -19.70 4.65 -9.59
N GLU A 109 -20.82 5.35 -9.57
CA GLU A 109 -21.06 6.59 -10.33
C GLU A 109 -20.91 7.87 -9.46
N LEU A 110 -20.52 7.72 -8.19
CA LEU A 110 -20.28 8.84 -7.28
C LEU A 110 -19.15 9.71 -7.83
N LYS A 111 -19.40 11.01 -7.95
CA LYS A 111 -18.34 11.99 -8.30
C LYS A 111 -17.45 12.23 -7.09
N VAL A 112 -16.17 12.01 -7.25
CA VAL A 112 -15.15 12.17 -6.20
C VAL A 112 -13.95 12.95 -6.73
N PHE A 113 -13.22 13.59 -5.82
CA PHE A 113 -11.99 14.31 -6.14
C PHE A 113 -10.81 13.68 -5.41
N PHE A 114 -9.84 13.19 -6.16
CA PHE A 114 -8.61 12.64 -5.60
C PHE A 114 -7.56 13.76 -5.50
N ARG A 115 -7.13 14.05 -4.27
CA ARG A 115 -6.14 15.11 -4.02
C ARG A 115 -4.71 14.59 -4.14
N LEU A 116 -3.95 15.21 -5.02
CA LEU A 116 -2.51 15.00 -5.16
C LEU A 116 -1.72 15.67 -4.02
N LYS A 117 -0.45 15.28 -3.83
CA LYS A 117 0.44 15.85 -2.80
C LYS A 117 0.69 17.37 -2.99
N ASN A 118 0.64 17.84 -4.21
CA ASN A 118 0.77 19.27 -4.54
C ASN A 118 -0.53 20.09 -4.37
N GLY A 119 -1.58 19.44 -3.86
CA GLY A 119 -2.89 20.06 -3.62
C GLY A 119 -3.84 20.04 -4.82
N THR A 120 -3.40 19.63 -6.01
CA THR A 120 -4.27 19.50 -7.19
C THR A 120 -5.33 18.42 -6.96
N GLU A 121 -6.57 18.71 -7.34
CA GLU A 121 -7.68 17.77 -7.29
C GLU A 121 -7.99 17.23 -8.67
N LEU A 122 -8.03 15.92 -8.80
CA LEU A 122 -8.37 15.22 -10.02
C LEU A 122 -9.79 14.64 -9.91
N PRO A 123 -10.70 15.00 -10.85
CA PRO A 123 -12.07 14.49 -10.84
C PRO A 123 -12.13 13.05 -11.35
N PHE A 124 -12.92 12.22 -10.65
CA PHE A 124 -13.21 10.84 -11.03
C PHE A 124 -14.68 10.50 -10.75
N THR A 125 -15.16 9.40 -11.32
CA THR A 125 -16.22 8.62 -10.70
C THR A 125 -15.62 7.58 -9.77
N GLY A 126 -16.38 7.02 -8.85
CA GLY A 126 -15.87 5.96 -7.96
C GLY A 126 -15.28 4.79 -8.73
N ARG A 127 -15.91 4.39 -9.84
CA ARG A 127 -15.42 3.36 -10.75
C ARG A 127 -14.07 3.73 -11.38
N THR A 128 -13.97 4.92 -11.97
CA THR A 128 -12.74 5.34 -12.64
C THR A 128 -11.62 5.61 -11.64
N LEU A 129 -11.93 6.13 -10.45
CA LEU A 129 -10.96 6.27 -9.36
C LEU A 129 -10.27 4.92 -9.05
N LEU A 130 -11.05 3.86 -8.87
CA LEU A 130 -10.46 2.55 -8.58
C LEU A 130 -9.68 2.00 -9.77
N LEU A 131 -10.33 1.88 -10.94
CA LEU A 131 -9.78 1.12 -12.06
C LEU A 131 -8.63 1.83 -12.79
N THR A 132 -8.65 3.16 -12.85
CA THR A 132 -7.66 3.92 -13.63
C THR A 132 -6.63 4.67 -12.79
N ASN A 133 -6.86 4.80 -11.48
CA ASN A 133 -5.94 5.50 -10.59
C ASN A 133 -5.45 4.61 -9.44
N SER A 134 -6.32 4.22 -8.50
CA SER A 134 -5.86 3.67 -7.23
C SER A 134 -5.33 2.24 -7.34
N ILE A 135 -6.00 1.36 -8.07
CA ILE A 135 -5.52 -0.02 -8.27
C ILE A 135 -4.19 -0.07 -9.03
N PRO A 136 -4.04 0.61 -10.20
CA PRO A 136 -2.75 0.63 -10.90
C PRO A 136 -1.61 1.18 -10.04
N GLN A 137 -1.83 2.27 -9.31
CA GLN A 137 -0.81 2.87 -8.45
C GLN A 137 -0.50 1.98 -7.25
N PHE A 138 -1.50 1.41 -6.60
CA PHE A 138 -1.30 0.46 -5.50
C PHE A 138 -0.40 -0.70 -5.93
N PHE A 139 -0.72 -1.36 -7.04
CA PHE A 139 0.09 -2.48 -7.53
C PHE A 139 1.47 -2.05 -8.01
N PHE A 140 1.62 -0.87 -8.60
CA PHE A 140 2.93 -0.32 -8.90
C PHE A 140 3.81 -0.27 -7.65
N HIS A 141 3.30 0.28 -6.56
CA HIS A 141 4.06 0.43 -5.31
C HIS A 141 4.31 -0.90 -4.60
N VAL A 142 3.32 -1.79 -4.51
CA VAL A 142 3.49 -3.13 -3.91
C VAL A 142 4.47 -3.98 -4.70
N THR A 143 4.39 -3.96 -6.03
CA THR A 143 5.31 -4.71 -6.90
C THR A 143 6.73 -4.16 -6.79
N THR A 144 6.89 -2.84 -6.80
CA THR A 144 8.21 -2.22 -6.65
C THR A 144 8.82 -2.52 -5.27
N ALA A 145 8.01 -2.56 -4.21
CA ALA A 145 8.49 -2.96 -2.88
C ALA A 145 8.95 -4.42 -2.86
N TYR A 146 8.20 -5.34 -3.47
CA TYR A 146 8.61 -6.73 -3.64
C TYR A 146 9.93 -6.84 -4.44
N ASP A 147 10.04 -6.11 -5.55
CA ASP A 147 11.21 -6.14 -6.42
C ASP A 147 12.46 -5.60 -5.70
N LEU A 148 12.33 -4.53 -4.91
CA LEU A 148 13.40 -3.99 -4.08
C LEU A 148 13.92 -5.01 -3.08
N LEU A 149 13.03 -5.68 -2.34
CA LEU A 149 13.42 -6.72 -1.38
C LEU A 149 14.09 -7.90 -2.09
N ARG A 150 13.55 -8.32 -3.22
CA ARG A 150 14.14 -9.42 -4.01
C ARG A 150 15.49 -9.04 -4.60
N HIS A 151 15.64 -7.82 -5.11
CA HIS A 151 16.91 -7.29 -5.61
C HIS A 151 17.98 -7.18 -4.50
N ALA A 152 17.57 -6.89 -3.27
CA ALA A 152 18.43 -6.90 -2.09
C ALA A 152 18.95 -8.31 -1.73
N GLY A 153 18.36 -9.36 -2.31
CA GLY A 153 18.73 -10.74 -2.06
C GLY A 153 17.82 -11.47 -1.06
N VAL A 154 16.69 -10.85 -0.65
CA VAL A 154 15.68 -11.56 0.14
C VAL A 154 15.09 -12.70 -0.69
N GLU A 155 15.07 -13.92 -0.14
CA GLU A 155 14.57 -15.10 -0.84
C GLU A 155 13.03 -15.05 -0.97
N LEU A 156 12.58 -14.39 -2.02
CA LEU A 156 11.17 -14.22 -2.37
C LEU A 156 10.86 -14.86 -3.71
N VAL A 157 9.67 -15.42 -3.83
CA VAL A 157 9.13 -15.95 -5.09
C VAL A 157 7.75 -15.35 -5.35
N LYS A 158 7.21 -15.52 -6.56
CA LYS A 158 5.89 -15.00 -6.93
C LYS A 158 4.76 -15.44 -5.98
N LYS A 159 4.89 -16.62 -5.36
CA LYS A 159 3.92 -17.10 -4.35
C LYS A 159 3.84 -16.16 -3.14
N ASP A 160 4.98 -15.61 -2.70
CA ASP A 160 5.02 -14.66 -1.57
C ASP A 160 4.29 -13.37 -1.91
N PHE A 161 4.49 -12.84 -3.12
CA PHE A 161 3.75 -11.68 -3.61
C PHE A 161 2.24 -11.90 -3.62
N LEU A 162 1.80 -13.11 -4.03
CA LEU A 162 0.38 -13.47 -4.11
C LEU A 162 -0.20 -13.95 -2.77
N GLY A 163 0.60 -14.10 -1.70
CA GLY A 163 0.17 -14.65 -0.42
C GLY A 163 -0.30 -16.12 -0.50
N ARG A 164 0.25 -16.88 -1.44
CA ARG A 164 -0.10 -18.30 -1.63
C ARG A 164 0.89 -19.19 -0.87
N LYS A 165 0.34 -20.21 -0.20
CA LYS A 165 1.14 -21.26 0.47
C LYS A 165 1.63 -22.30 -0.53
#